data_0939bfb292cf6c1b75054210f93e4ccd
#
_entry.id   0939bfb292cf6c1b75054210f93e4ccd
#
_cell.length_a   1.000
_cell.length_b   1.000
_cell.length_c   1.000
_cell.angle_alpha   90.00
_cell.angle_beta   90.00
_cell.angle_gamma   90.00
#
_symmetry.space_group_name_H-M   'P 1'
#
loop_
_entity.id
_entity.type
_entity.pdbx_description
1 polymer ?
#
loop_
_entity_poly.entity_id
_entity_poly.type
_entity_poly.pdbx_seq_one_letter_code
_entity_poly.pdbx_strand_id
1 'polypeptide(L)'
;MRRNNPKPKQGALIRWRYLLVCATIFAVFATLVARAAYIQVIEPDFAVSESDKRTVRVEKVNVQRGLILDRHGNELAISVPVVSVYGDPKQLDKALTAKAYSLTRKHARENQLDLKQAVAALDKDPARLAQQKEEIYNSDSRWQDLAEVLRLQKPLVDGKLKSDSSRRFVYLKRQVTPPVARYISELKLPGIYLLDESKRFYPAGEVTAHVLGFTNIDGEGIEGIEKLYNEALTGEAGKRTIRKDAQGREIEILDERARIEPENIQLSIDQRIQSLAYRSLKSAVLSYKATSGSAMVVDVHTGEVLAMVNSPSFNPNNLKNAAPHKRRNRAITDLFEPGSTMKPISVLAGLEYGTIDHDSVIKTKGWMRVGGSIVTDGKNNG
;
A
#
# COMPACT_ATOMS: atom_id res chain seq x y z
N MET A 1 -20.84 67.46 83.64
CA MET A 1 -20.33 67.68 82.27
C MET A 1 -20.12 66.37 81.56
N ARG A 2 -21.02 65.93 80.64
CA ARG A 2 -20.86 64.75 79.85
C ARG A 2 -20.36 65.19 78.46
N ARG A 3 -19.14 64.77 78.05
CA ARG A 3 -18.56 64.95 76.68
C ARG A 3 -19.23 64.01 75.73
N ASN A 4 -19.97 64.53 74.79
CA ASN A 4 -20.43 63.81 73.62
C ASN A 4 -19.26 63.65 72.62
N ASN A 5 -18.80 62.42 72.38
CA ASN A 5 -17.88 62.08 71.30
C ASN A 5 -18.70 61.81 70.04
N PRO A 6 -18.41 62.45 68.90
CA PRO A 6 -19.06 62.14 67.65
C PRO A 6 -18.50 60.81 67.10
N LYS A 7 -19.39 59.88 66.79
CA LYS A 7 -19.07 58.64 66.06
C LYS A 7 -18.58 58.91 64.63
N PRO A 8 -17.53 58.27 64.18
CA PRO A 8 -17.07 58.51 62.82
C PRO A 8 -18.06 57.97 61.78
N LYS A 9 -18.36 58.76 60.77
CA LYS A 9 -19.15 58.38 59.59
C LYS A 9 -18.28 57.50 58.67
N GLN A 10 -18.21 56.19 58.96
CA GLN A 10 -17.47 55.21 58.18
C GLN A 10 -18.40 54.33 57.34
N GLY A 11 -19.28 54.81 56.53
CA GLY A 11 -20.18 53.91 55.81
C GLY A 11 -20.41 54.18 54.32
N ALA A 12 -20.19 55.39 53.87
CA ALA A 12 -20.59 55.78 52.50
C ALA A 12 -19.53 55.42 51.40
N LEU A 13 -18.27 55.58 51.73
CA LEU A 13 -17.17 55.27 50.78
C LEU A 13 -16.99 53.75 50.52
N ILE A 14 -17.27 52.92 51.52
CA ILE A 14 -17.16 51.46 51.41
C ILE A 14 -18.29 50.88 50.55
N ARG A 15 -19.51 51.39 50.71
CA ARG A 15 -20.67 50.94 49.89
C ARG A 15 -20.54 51.25 48.41
N TRP A 16 -20.03 52.39 48.05
CA TRP A 16 -19.85 52.78 46.65
C TRP A 16 -18.75 51.89 45.97
N ARG A 17 -17.65 51.65 46.65
CA ARG A 17 -16.57 50.73 46.16
C ARG A 17 -17.11 49.30 46.00
N TYR A 18 -17.90 48.83 46.93
CA TYR A 18 -18.54 47.51 46.86
C TYR A 18 -19.50 47.43 45.66
N LEU A 19 -20.35 48.43 45.47
CA LEU A 19 -21.27 48.49 44.35
C LEU A 19 -20.52 48.54 43.02
N LEU A 20 -19.40 49.25 42.93
CA LEU A 20 -18.55 49.32 41.75
C LEU A 20 -17.95 47.93 41.42
N VAL A 21 -17.43 47.23 42.39
CA VAL A 21 -16.90 45.86 42.20
C VAL A 21 -18.01 44.90 41.77
N CYS A 22 -19.16 44.95 42.43
CA CYS A 22 -20.31 44.12 42.03
C CYS A 22 -20.81 44.45 40.62
N ALA A 23 -20.87 45.71 40.23
CA ALA A 23 -21.24 46.14 38.87
C ALA A 23 -20.22 45.67 37.85
N THR A 24 -18.93 45.73 38.14
CA THR A 24 -17.90 45.23 37.25
C THR A 24 -17.97 43.71 37.03
N ILE A 25 -18.16 42.97 38.14
CA ILE A 25 -18.33 41.49 38.09
C ILE A 25 -19.58 41.17 37.27
N PHE A 26 -20.71 41.85 37.50
CA PHE A 26 -21.95 41.67 36.77
C PHE A 26 -21.78 41.98 35.29
N ALA A 27 -21.11 43.08 34.94
CA ALA A 27 -20.83 43.44 33.55
C ALA A 27 -19.97 42.38 32.83
N VAL A 28 -18.94 41.84 33.47
CA VAL A 28 -18.12 40.75 32.95
C VAL A 28 -18.97 39.50 32.73
N PHE A 29 -19.81 39.13 33.72
CA PHE A 29 -20.68 37.97 33.64
C PHE A 29 -21.73 38.13 32.53
N ALA A 30 -22.36 39.28 32.40
CA ALA A 30 -23.31 39.59 31.37
C ALA A 30 -22.69 39.53 29.97
N THR A 31 -21.46 40.01 29.81
CA THR A 31 -20.71 39.92 28.57
C THR A 31 -20.39 38.46 28.20
N LEU A 32 -20.00 37.64 29.18
CA LEU A 32 -19.73 36.19 28.97
C LEU A 32 -21.02 35.45 28.57
N VAL A 33 -22.14 35.73 29.24
CA VAL A 33 -23.43 35.12 28.92
C VAL A 33 -23.92 35.56 27.53
N ALA A 34 -23.80 36.84 27.19
CA ALA A 34 -24.15 37.36 25.87
C ALA A 34 -23.25 36.72 24.77
N ARG A 35 -21.97 36.55 25.03
CA ARG A 35 -21.07 35.87 24.09
C ARG A 35 -21.38 34.38 23.95
N ALA A 36 -21.70 33.69 25.05
CA ALA A 36 -22.13 32.30 25.02
C ALA A 36 -23.43 32.13 24.20
N ALA A 37 -24.42 32.99 24.44
CA ALA A 37 -25.67 32.99 23.68
C ALA A 37 -25.43 33.29 22.21
N TYR A 38 -24.57 34.23 21.87
CA TYR A 38 -24.17 34.53 20.48
C TYR A 38 -23.60 33.31 19.76
N ILE A 39 -22.64 32.62 20.37
CA ILE A 39 -22.01 31.42 19.78
C ILE A 39 -23.00 30.26 19.65
N GLN A 40 -23.93 30.09 20.63
CA GLN A 40 -24.88 28.98 20.62
C GLN A 40 -26.09 29.18 19.71
N VAL A 41 -26.53 30.42 19.52
CA VAL A 41 -27.78 30.71 18.80
C VAL A 41 -27.55 31.32 17.42
N ILE A 42 -26.52 32.17 17.27
CA ILE A 42 -26.29 32.92 16.03
C ILE A 42 -25.23 32.25 15.14
N GLU A 43 -24.21 31.64 15.72
CA GLU A 43 -23.12 30.94 14.97
C GLU A 43 -22.90 29.48 15.40
N PRO A 44 -23.96 28.65 15.52
CA PRO A 44 -23.77 27.24 15.92
C PRO A 44 -22.91 26.46 14.92
N ASP A 45 -23.09 26.73 13.61
CA ASP A 45 -22.39 26.03 12.53
C ASP A 45 -20.89 26.27 12.56
N PHE A 46 -20.43 27.44 12.97
CA PHE A 46 -18.99 27.72 13.11
C PHE A 46 -18.34 26.83 14.19
N ALA A 47 -18.96 26.73 15.35
CA ALA A 47 -18.45 25.93 16.46
C ALA A 47 -18.44 24.43 16.12
N VAL A 48 -19.49 23.94 15.46
CA VAL A 48 -19.60 22.56 14.98
C VAL A 48 -18.55 22.27 13.90
N SER A 49 -18.42 23.12 12.89
CA SER A 49 -17.45 22.93 11.82
C SER A 49 -16.00 22.92 12.31
N GLU A 50 -15.68 23.78 13.26
CA GLU A 50 -14.35 23.82 13.86
C GLU A 50 -14.07 22.59 14.75
N SER A 51 -15.07 22.09 15.45
CA SER A 51 -15.01 20.82 16.19
C SER A 51 -14.81 19.65 15.24
N ASP A 52 -15.56 19.59 14.14
CA ASP A 52 -15.50 18.49 13.16
C ASP A 52 -14.15 18.44 12.45
N LYS A 53 -13.55 19.58 12.09
CA LYS A 53 -12.18 19.63 11.54
C LYS A 53 -11.14 18.98 12.46
N ARG A 54 -11.36 19.03 13.77
CA ARG A 54 -10.44 18.50 14.78
C ARG A 54 -10.72 17.06 15.15
N THR A 55 -11.98 16.64 15.15
CA THR A 55 -12.44 15.35 15.67
C THR A 55 -12.82 14.35 14.60
N VAL A 56 -13.32 14.80 13.44
CA VAL A 56 -13.75 13.91 12.36
C VAL A 56 -12.56 13.41 11.54
N ARG A 57 -12.52 12.11 11.33
CA ARG A 57 -11.51 11.43 10.49
C ARG A 57 -12.21 10.47 9.55
N VAL A 58 -11.74 10.45 8.31
CA VAL A 58 -12.16 9.45 7.31
C VAL A 58 -11.12 8.34 7.33
N GLU A 59 -11.53 7.16 7.75
CA GLU A 59 -10.72 5.95 7.70
C GLU A 59 -11.14 5.10 6.51
N LYS A 60 -10.14 4.61 5.77
CA LYS A 60 -10.36 3.60 4.74
C LYS A 60 -10.35 2.23 5.42
N VAL A 61 -11.42 1.49 5.23
CA VAL A 61 -11.46 0.09 5.65
C VAL A 61 -10.75 -0.71 4.56
N ASN A 62 -9.52 -1.12 4.84
CA ASN A 62 -8.75 -1.92 3.90
C ASN A 62 -9.42 -3.27 3.68
N VAL A 63 -9.53 -3.64 2.42
CA VAL A 63 -10.03 -4.96 1.98
C VAL A 63 -8.84 -5.74 1.45
N GLN A 64 -8.75 -7.02 1.82
CA GLN A 64 -7.71 -7.89 1.26
C GLN A 64 -8.16 -8.34 -0.12
N ARG A 65 -7.26 -8.27 -1.10
CA ARG A 65 -7.51 -8.73 -2.47
C ARG A 65 -7.94 -10.19 -2.49
N GLY A 66 -8.98 -10.51 -3.26
CA GLY A 66 -9.57 -11.83 -3.40
C GLY A 66 -8.57 -12.91 -3.81
N LEU A 67 -8.86 -14.16 -3.49
CA LEU A 67 -8.03 -15.31 -3.83
C LEU A 67 -8.16 -15.63 -5.33
N ILE A 68 -7.10 -16.18 -5.93
CA ILE A 68 -7.18 -16.88 -7.20
C ILE A 68 -6.93 -18.36 -6.90
N LEU A 69 -7.88 -19.20 -7.28
CA LEU A 69 -7.92 -20.63 -6.96
C LEU A 69 -7.82 -21.46 -8.24
N ASP A 70 -7.29 -22.67 -8.13
CA ASP A 70 -7.38 -23.66 -9.19
C ASP A 70 -8.79 -24.32 -9.21
N ARG A 71 -9.03 -25.25 -10.14
CA ARG A 71 -10.31 -25.96 -10.26
C ARG A 71 -10.69 -26.79 -9.02
N HIS A 72 -9.75 -27.09 -8.16
CA HIS A 72 -9.95 -27.88 -6.93
C HIS A 72 -9.96 -27.01 -5.66
N GLY A 73 -9.90 -25.68 -5.79
CA GLY A 73 -9.85 -24.75 -4.67
C GLY A 73 -8.46 -24.55 -4.06
N ASN A 74 -7.38 -25.04 -4.71
CA ASN A 74 -6.04 -24.78 -4.25
C ASN A 74 -5.63 -23.33 -4.55
N GLU A 75 -4.93 -22.71 -3.62
CA GLU A 75 -4.53 -21.30 -3.70
C GLU A 75 -3.40 -21.11 -4.73
N LEU A 76 -3.69 -20.35 -5.79
CA LEU A 76 -2.72 -19.95 -6.81
C LEU A 76 -2.18 -18.54 -6.56
N ALA A 77 -2.99 -17.63 -6.00
CA ALA A 77 -2.57 -16.32 -5.55
C ALA A 77 -3.33 -15.91 -4.28
N ILE A 78 -2.57 -15.48 -3.27
CA ILE A 78 -3.08 -15.07 -1.95
C ILE A 78 -2.55 -13.71 -1.56
N SER A 79 -3.19 -13.06 -0.61
CA SER A 79 -2.69 -11.83 0.01
C SER A 79 -2.16 -12.15 1.41
N VAL A 80 -0.89 -11.87 1.66
CA VAL A 80 -0.26 -12.08 2.96
C VAL A 80 -0.08 -10.74 3.68
N PRO A 81 -0.31 -10.70 5.01
CA PRO A 81 -0.13 -9.48 5.78
C PRO A 81 1.36 -9.11 5.85
N VAL A 82 1.65 -7.86 5.59
CA VAL A 82 2.97 -7.24 5.70
C VAL A 82 2.83 -5.86 6.32
N VAL A 83 3.94 -5.25 6.71
CA VAL A 83 3.94 -3.94 7.35
C VAL A 83 4.86 -3.01 6.57
N SER A 84 4.45 -1.77 6.38
CA SER A 84 5.30 -0.71 5.84
C SER A 84 5.77 0.20 6.96
N VAL A 85 7.05 0.57 6.90
CA VAL A 85 7.68 1.48 7.85
C VAL A 85 7.76 2.86 7.21
N TYR A 86 7.17 3.84 7.88
CA TYR A 86 7.22 5.22 7.43
C TYR A 86 7.68 6.17 8.53
N GLY A 87 8.25 7.28 8.11
CA GLY A 87 8.64 8.36 8.98
C GLY A 87 7.67 9.54 8.89
N ASP A 88 7.47 10.23 10.01
CA ASP A 88 6.88 11.57 10.09
C ASP A 88 7.99 12.58 10.46
N PRO A 89 8.65 13.21 9.46
CA PRO A 89 9.70 14.19 9.69
C PRO A 89 9.29 15.33 10.61
N LYS A 90 8.04 15.77 10.54
CA LYS A 90 7.51 16.85 11.39
C LYS A 90 7.43 16.43 12.86
N GLN A 91 7.00 15.21 13.14
CA GLN A 91 6.96 14.69 14.50
C GLN A 91 8.37 14.41 15.03
N LEU A 92 9.27 13.93 14.18
CA LEU A 92 10.67 13.76 14.53
C LEU A 92 11.29 15.12 14.92
N ASP A 93 11.13 16.15 14.10
CA ASP A 93 11.65 17.48 14.36
C ASP A 93 11.10 18.04 15.67
N LYS A 94 9.79 17.91 15.92
CA LYS A 94 9.15 18.31 17.16
C LYS A 94 9.71 17.57 18.38
N ALA A 95 9.94 16.27 18.28
CA ALA A 95 10.50 15.47 19.36
C ALA A 95 11.95 15.82 19.66
N LEU A 96 12.78 16.03 18.64
CA LEU A 96 14.17 16.47 18.78
C LEU A 96 14.24 17.88 19.41
N THR A 97 13.38 18.78 18.96
CA THR A 97 13.25 20.14 19.52
C THR A 97 12.88 20.10 21.01
N ALA A 98 11.85 19.32 21.37
CA ALA A 98 11.44 19.15 22.76
C ALA A 98 12.57 18.58 23.63
N LYS A 99 13.36 17.62 23.11
CA LYS A 99 14.49 17.03 23.81
C LYS A 99 15.65 18.04 23.96
N ALA A 100 15.93 18.86 22.93
CA ALA A 100 16.93 19.93 23.00
C ALA A 100 16.59 20.93 24.13
N TYR A 101 15.34 21.41 24.18
CA TYR A 101 14.90 22.28 25.28
C TYR A 101 14.98 21.61 26.67
N SER A 102 14.64 20.32 26.75
CA SER A 102 14.75 19.57 28.00
C SER A 102 16.21 19.49 28.49
N LEU A 103 17.14 19.20 27.59
CA LEU A 103 18.57 19.17 27.91
C LEU A 103 19.11 20.53 28.29
N THR A 104 18.73 21.60 27.58
CA THR A 104 19.11 22.97 27.93
C THR A 104 18.61 23.38 29.31
N ARG A 105 17.36 23.02 29.66
CA ARG A 105 16.82 23.26 31.02
C ARG A 105 17.56 22.46 32.08
N LYS A 106 17.92 21.20 31.79
CA LYS A 106 18.71 20.37 32.73
C LYS A 106 20.09 20.98 32.97
N HIS A 107 20.79 21.34 31.87
CA HIS A 107 22.10 21.98 31.96
C HIS A 107 22.07 23.32 32.73
N ALA A 108 21.04 24.15 32.50
CA ALA A 108 20.87 25.41 33.22
C ALA A 108 20.66 25.17 34.73
N ARG A 109 19.91 24.14 35.14
CA ARG A 109 19.71 23.77 36.56
C ARG A 109 21.01 23.29 37.22
N GLU A 110 21.74 22.41 36.53
CA GLU A 110 23.01 21.85 37.04
C GLU A 110 24.10 22.93 37.24
N ASN A 111 24.09 23.95 36.40
CA ASN A 111 25.06 25.05 36.43
C ASN A 111 24.53 26.34 37.08
N GLN A 112 23.37 26.27 37.78
CA GLN A 112 22.73 27.38 38.48
C GLN A 112 22.50 28.63 37.60
N LEU A 113 22.23 28.43 36.28
CA LEU A 113 21.95 29.49 35.33
C LEU A 113 20.44 29.83 35.32
N ASP A 114 20.12 31.07 34.89
CA ASP A 114 18.71 31.46 34.69
C ASP A 114 18.06 30.64 33.57
N LEU A 115 17.06 29.83 33.94
CA LEU A 115 16.32 28.97 33.02
C LEU A 115 15.65 29.72 31.90
N LYS A 116 15.10 30.91 32.17
CA LYS A 116 14.41 31.72 31.17
C LYS A 116 15.41 32.27 30.13
N GLN A 117 16.56 32.74 30.62
CA GLN A 117 17.62 33.27 29.74
C GLN A 117 18.23 32.15 28.90
N ALA A 118 18.49 30.98 29.46
CA ALA A 118 19.07 29.84 28.72
C ALA A 118 18.14 29.36 27.61
N VAL A 119 16.83 29.27 27.85
CA VAL A 119 15.83 28.90 26.83
C VAL A 119 15.70 30.00 25.78
N ALA A 120 15.61 31.27 26.19
CA ALA A 120 15.50 32.39 25.26
C ALA A 120 16.77 32.57 24.37
N ALA A 121 17.94 32.21 24.89
CA ALA A 121 19.17 32.17 24.10
C ALA A 121 19.12 31.08 23.00
N LEU A 122 18.54 29.92 23.30
CA LEU A 122 18.37 28.87 22.30
C LEU A 122 17.32 29.25 21.24
N ASP A 123 16.24 29.93 21.64
CA ASP A 123 15.20 30.42 20.70
C ASP A 123 15.75 31.47 19.72
N LYS A 124 16.70 32.27 20.18
CA LYS A 124 17.33 33.31 19.34
C LYS A 124 18.43 32.80 18.42
N ASP A 125 18.88 31.58 18.61
CA ASP A 125 19.94 30.95 17.81
C ASP A 125 19.45 29.66 17.13
N PRO A 126 18.80 29.76 15.95
CA PRO A 126 18.34 28.62 15.20
C PRO A 126 19.45 27.65 14.77
N ALA A 127 20.66 28.15 14.55
CA ALA A 127 21.79 27.31 14.16
C ALA A 127 22.24 26.42 15.31
N ARG A 128 22.32 26.96 16.52
CA ARG A 128 22.61 26.20 17.74
C ARG A 128 21.54 25.15 18.05
N LEU A 129 20.26 25.51 17.87
CA LEU A 129 19.16 24.56 18.01
C LEU A 129 19.27 23.42 16.99
N ALA A 130 19.58 23.71 15.72
CA ALA A 130 19.77 22.72 14.68
C ALA A 130 20.96 21.79 15.01
N GLN A 131 22.08 22.33 15.46
CA GLN A 131 23.25 21.55 15.88
C GLN A 131 22.90 20.62 17.05
N GLN A 132 22.21 21.09 18.08
CA GLN A 132 21.79 20.25 19.20
C GLN A 132 20.85 19.12 18.76
N LYS A 133 19.91 19.40 17.85
CA LYS A 133 19.03 18.36 17.30
C LYS A 133 19.84 17.29 16.56
N GLU A 134 20.83 17.68 15.81
CA GLU A 134 21.72 16.76 15.08
C GLU A 134 22.56 15.91 16.05
N GLU A 135 23.11 16.50 17.09
CA GLU A 135 23.85 15.77 18.14
C GLU A 135 22.96 14.77 18.87
N ILE A 136 21.73 15.15 19.24
CA ILE A 136 20.74 14.27 19.88
C ILE A 136 20.38 13.10 18.96
N TYR A 137 20.15 13.35 17.69
CA TYR A 137 19.84 12.34 16.71
C TYR A 137 20.98 11.35 16.52
N ASN A 138 22.20 11.85 16.34
CA ASN A 138 23.38 11.04 16.06
C ASN A 138 23.89 10.27 17.31
N SER A 139 23.61 10.74 18.51
CA SER A 139 23.96 10.04 19.74
C SER A 139 23.06 8.84 20.07
N ASP A 140 21.94 8.69 19.39
CA ASP A 140 20.98 7.61 19.61
C ASP A 140 21.26 6.44 18.66
N SER A 141 21.85 5.36 19.19
CA SER A 141 22.23 4.15 18.42
C SER A 141 21.04 3.47 17.75
N ARG A 142 19.81 3.64 18.27
CA ARG A 142 18.61 3.02 17.72
C ARG A 142 18.33 3.41 16.26
N TRP A 143 18.84 4.54 15.79
CA TRP A 143 18.77 4.93 14.37
C TRP A 143 19.66 4.07 13.49
N GLN A 144 20.79 3.60 14.03
CA GLN A 144 21.65 2.64 13.36
C GLN A 144 20.97 1.27 13.30
N ASP A 145 20.37 0.82 14.43
CA ASP A 145 19.64 -0.45 14.50
C ASP A 145 18.46 -0.46 13.53
N LEU A 146 17.72 0.66 13.41
CA LEU A 146 16.66 0.81 12.43
C LEU A 146 17.18 0.64 11.00
N ALA A 147 18.28 1.31 10.64
CA ALA A 147 18.86 1.24 9.31
C ALA A 147 19.31 -0.19 8.98
N GLU A 148 19.95 -0.86 9.93
CA GLU A 148 20.45 -2.22 9.77
C GLU A 148 19.32 -3.24 9.59
N VAL A 149 18.32 -3.20 10.45
CA VAL A 149 17.15 -4.09 10.37
C VAL A 149 16.35 -3.88 9.09
N LEU A 150 16.28 -2.65 8.60
CA LEU A 150 15.68 -2.32 7.31
C LEU A 150 16.59 -2.70 6.12
N ARG A 151 17.84 -3.09 6.37
CA ARG A 151 18.88 -3.31 5.34
C ARG A 151 19.01 -2.08 4.42
N LEU A 152 19.06 -0.91 5.04
CA LEU A 152 19.28 0.37 4.38
C LEU A 152 20.57 1.00 4.92
N GLN A 153 21.23 1.81 4.12
CA GLN A 153 22.33 2.63 4.62
C GLN A 153 21.77 3.77 5.48
N LYS A 154 22.39 4.04 6.64
CA LYS A 154 21.95 5.12 7.54
C LYS A 154 21.80 6.47 6.84
N PRO A 155 22.73 6.92 5.97
CA PRO A 155 22.57 8.20 5.24
C PRO A 155 21.29 8.26 4.38
N LEU A 156 20.81 7.12 3.86
CA LEU A 156 19.56 7.06 3.10
C LEU A 156 18.34 7.27 4.02
N VAL A 157 18.38 6.70 5.22
CA VAL A 157 17.33 6.90 6.23
C VAL A 157 17.32 8.35 6.68
N ASP A 158 18.50 8.90 6.99
CA ASP A 158 18.68 10.30 7.40
C ASP A 158 18.19 11.26 6.30
N GLY A 159 18.57 11.02 5.04
CA GLY A 159 18.14 11.83 3.90
C GLY A 159 16.62 11.83 3.74
N LYS A 160 15.94 10.70 3.95
CA LYS A 160 14.47 10.64 3.89
C LYS A 160 13.79 11.37 5.04
N LEU A 161 14.34 11.32 6.25
CA LEU A 161 13.74 11.89 7.45
C LEU A 161 14.04 13.38 7.63
N LYS A 162 15.19 13.85 7.16
CA LYS A 162 15.69 15.22 7.39
C LYS A 162 15.52 16.14 6.19
N SER A 163 15.21 15.63 4.99
CA SER A 163 15.14 16.43 3.76
C SER A 163 14.07 17.52 3.80
N ASP A 164 12.96 17.27 4.47
CA ASP A 164 11.85 18.20 4.58
C ASP A 164 11.06 17.95 5.87
N SER A 165 11.33 18.76 6.88
CA SER A 165 10.68 18.68 8.20
C SER A 165 9.20 19.10 8.20
N SER A 166 8.66 19.58 7.10
CA SER A 166 7.23 19.91 6.97
C SER A 166 6.38 18.66 6.66
N ARG A 167 6.98 17.64 6.08
CA ARG A 167 6.31 16.40 5.70
C ARG A 167 5.86 15.61 6.92
N ARG A 168 4.72 14.95 6.76
CA ARG A 168 4.16 14.04 7.79
C ARG A 168 4.26 12.57 7.41
N PHE A 169 4.67 12.26 6.18
CA PHE A 169 4.71 10.90 5.70
C PHE A 169 5.82 10.70 4.67
N VAL A 170 6.75 9.77 4.95
CA VAL A 170 7.80 9.34 4.03
C VAL A 170 8.05 7.85 4.22
N TYR A 171 7.82 7.04 3.20
CA TYR A 171 8.17 5.62 3.27
C TYR A 171 9.68 5.43 3.46
N LEU A 172 10.06 4.75 4.53
CA LEU A 172 11.43 4.26 4.73
C LEU A 172 11.59 2.94 4.00
N LYS A 173 10.75 1.97 4.31
CA LYS A 173 10.70 0.68 3.63
C LYS A 173 9.30 0.10 3.64
N ARG A 174 8.86 -0.40 2.49
CA ARG A 174 7.57 -1.07 2.37
C ARG A 174 7.73 -2.59 2.46
N GLN A 175 6.65 -3.23 2.86
CA GLN A 175 6.48 -4.69 2.86
C GLN A 175 7.55 -5.44 3.67
N VAL A 176 7.82 -4.97 4.89
CA VAL A 176 8.63 -5.71 5.86
C VAL A 176 7.80 -6.83 6.50
N THR A 177 8.47 -7.87 6.97
CA THR A 177 7.80 -8.97 7.65
C THR A 177 7.33 -8.58 9.05
N PRO A 178 6.26 -9.20 9.59
CA PRO A 178 5.75 -8.89 10.91
C PRO A 178 6.80 -8.95 12.05
N PRO A 179 7.75 -9.91 12.07
CA PRO A 179 8.81 -9.91 13.09
C PRO A 179 9.71 -8.67 13.03
N VAL A 180 10.06 -8.21 11.82
CA VAL A 180 10.85 -6.98 11.63
C VAL A 180 10.06 -5.76 12.12
N ALA A 181 8.77 -5.69 11.79
CA ALA A 181 7.90 -4.60 12.25
C ALA A 181 7.80 -4.56 13.77
N ARG A 182 7.67 -5.71 14.44
CA ARG A 182 7.65 -5.80 15.91
C ARG A 182 8.93 -5.25 16.52
N TYR A 183 10.10 -5.68 16.04
CA TYR A 183 11.37 -5.15 16.49
C TYR A 183 11.47 -3.62 16.35
N ILE A 184 11.04 -3.07 15.20
CA ILE A 184 11.03 -1.61 14.98
C ILE A 184 10.09 -0.90 15.95
N SER A 185 8.93 -1.49 16.27
CA SER A 185 8.01 -0.96 17.28
C SER A 185 8.65 -0.89 18.67
N GLU A 186 9.47 -1.89 19.02
CA GLU A 186 10.18 -1.95 20.30
C GLU A 186 11.29 -0.90 20.42
N LEU A 187 11.85 -0.43 19.32
CA LEU A 187 12.82 0.67 19.32
C LEU A 187 12.23 2.00 19.82
N LYS A 188 10.91 2.18 19.74
CA LYS A 188 10.20 3.39 20.19
C LYS A 188 10.84 4.69 19.70
N LEU A 189 11.24 4.71 18.43
CA LEU A 189 11.85 5.88 17.81
C LEU A 189 10.80 6.96 17.54
N PRO A 190 11.06 8.22 17.89
CA PRO A 190 10.12 9.29 17.63
C PRO A 190 9.97 9.52 16.12
N GLY A 191 8.72 9.71 15.67
CA GLY A 191 8.43 9.96 14.26
C GLY A 191 8.55 8.73 13.36
N ILE A 192 8.71 7.53 13.89
CA ILE A 192 8.66 6.27 13.14
C ILE A 192 7.35 5.57 13.44
N TYR A 193 6.66 5.15 12.39
CA TYR A 193 5.35 4.52 12.46
C TYR A 193 5.28 3.31 11.54
N LEU A 194 4.33 2.45 11.82
CA LEU A 194 4.03 1.24 11.10
C LEU A 194 2.66 1.37 10.43
N LEU A 195 2.55 0.89 9.21
CA LEU A 195 1.32 0.85 8.44
C LEU A 195 1.09 -0.58 7.97
N ASP A 196 -0.03 -1.17 8.35
CA ASP A 196 -0.42 -2.49 7.90
C ASP A 196 -0.77 -2.44 6.40
N GLU A 197 -0.13 -3.31 5.65
CA GLU A 197 -0.34 -3.50 4.21
C GLU A 197 -0.53 -4.98 3.91
N SER A 198 -0.95 -5.30 2.69
CA SER A 198 -0.95 -6.66 2.17
C SER A 198 0.02 -6.79 1.00
N LYS A 199 0.60 -7.96 0.86
CA LYS A 199 1.45 -8.32 -0.28
C LYS A 199 0.87 -9.51 -1.00
N ARG A 200 0.75 -9.40 -2.33
CA ARG A 200 0.36 -10.53 -3.15
C ARG A 200 1.46 -11.57 -3.19
N PHE A 201 1.09 -12.82 -2.98
CA PHE A 201 2.00 -13.96 -2.98
C PHE A 201 1.45 -15.08 -3.88
N TYR A 202 2.34 -15.69 -4.64
CA TYR A 202 2.05 -16.72 -5.63
C TYR A 202 2.78 -18.01 -5.22
N PRO A 203 2.09 -18.97 -4.56
CA PRO A 203 2.72 -20.18 -4.02
C PRO A 203 3.44 -21.02 -5.07
N ALA A 204 2.86 -21.15 -6.27
CA ALA A 204 3.45 -21.92 -7.36
C ALA A 204 4.57 -21.19 -8.14
N GLY A 205 4.84 -19.91 -7.80
CA GLY A 205 5.94 -19.15 -8.38
C GLY A 205 5.92 -19.10 -9.91
N GLU A 206 7.03 -19.53 -10.54
CA GLU A 206 7.21 -19.48 -11.99
C GLU A 206 6.27 -20.41 -12.78
N VAL A 207 5.66 -21.39 -12.13
CA VAL A 207 4.80 -22.41 -12.76
C VAL A 207 3.50 -21.80 -13.33
N THR A 208 2.92 -20.87 -12.59
CA THR A 208 1.63 -20.23 -12.93
C THR A 208 1.77 -18.79 -13.39
N ALA A 209 3.00 -18.26 -13.43
CA ALA A 209 3.28 -16.85 -13.61
C ALA A 209 2.63 -16.22 -14.85
N HIS A 210 2.65 -16.91 -15.99
CA HIS A 210 2.09 -16.38 -17.24
C HIS A 210 0.56 -16.36 -17.26
N VAL A 211 -0.09 -17.28 -16.53
CA VAL A 211 -1.55 -17.30 -16.42
C VAL A 211 -2.00 -16.23 -15.43
N LEU A 212 -1.42 -16.26 -14.22
CA LEU A 212 -1.83 -15.35 -13.18
C LEU A 212 -1.40 -13.90 -13.44
N GLY A 213 -0.22 -13.72 -14.00
CA GLY A 213 0.43 -12.42 -14.06
C GLY A 213 0.97 -12.02 -12.68
N PHE A 214 0.92 -10.74 -12.37
CA PHE A 214 1.39 -10.17 -11.10
C PHE A 214 0.74 -8.81 -10.83
N THR A 215 0.86 -8.38 -9.57
CA THR A 215 0.43 -7.04 -9.13
C THR A 215 1.63 -6.12 -8.94
N ASN A 216 1.39 -4.80 -8.98
CA ASN A 216 2.35 -3.82 -8.49
C ASN A 216 2.42 -3.83 -6.96
N ILE A 217 3.25 -2.93 -6.40
CA ILE A 217 3.44 -2.83 -4.94
C ILE A 217 2.18 -2.33 -4.22
N ASP A 218 1.26 -1.67 -4.92
CA ASP A 218 0.01 -1.14 -4.38
C ASP A 218 -1.16 -2.14 -4.52
N GLY A 219 -0.87 -3.34 -5.05
CA GLY A 219 -1.84 -4.43 -5.19
C GLY A 219 -2.69 -4.37 -6.45
N GLU A 220 -2.40 -3.48 -7.40
CA GLU A 220 -3.08 -3.41 -8.69
C GLU A 220 -2.56 -4.47 -9.67
N GLY A 221 -3.44 -5.16 -10.36
CA GLY A 221 -3.10 -6.16 -11.37
C GLY A 221 -2.47 -5.54 -12.62
N ILE A 222 -1.29 -6.02 -13.00
CA ILE A 222 -0.52 -5.49 -14.14
C ILE A 222 -0.60 -6.39 -15.37
N GLU A 223 -0.57 -7.71 -15.18
CA GLU A 223 -0.61 -8.71 -16.25
C GLU A 223 -1.51 -9.89 -15.87
N GLY A 224 -1.91 -10.70 -16.84
CA GLY A 224 -2.64 -11.97 -16.66
C GLY A 224 -4.01 -11.83 -16.01
N ILE A 225 -4.43 -12.86 -15.29
CA ILE A 225 -5.70 -12.91 -14.56
C ILE A 225 -5.79 -11.79 -13.51
N GLU A 226 -4.68 -11.44 -12.88
CA GLU A 226 -4.62 -10.32 -11.94
C GLU A 226 -5.07 -9.00 -12.56
N LYS A 227 -4.71 -8.75 -13.80
CA LYS A 227 -5.13 -7.56 -14.55
C LYS A 227 -6.56 -7.68 -15.06
N LEU A 228 -6.90 -8.82 -15.67
CA LEU A 228 -8.20 -9.04 -16.29
C LEU A 228 -9.35 -8.90 -15.28
N TYR A 229 -9.16 -9.46 -14.08
CA TYR A 229 -10.14 -9.42 -12.99
C TYR A 229 -9.77 -8.45 -11.87
N ASN A 230 -9.02 -7.39 -12.21
CA ASN A 230 -8.51 -6.47 -11.18
C ASN A 230 -9.62 -5.88 -10.32
N GLU A 231 -10.73 -5.44 -10.90
CA GLU A 231 -11.85 -4.82 -10.20
C GLU A 231 -12.52 -5.80 -9.24
N ALA A 232 -12.87 -7.00 -9.74
CA ALA A 232 -13.48 -8.04 -8.93
C ALA A 232 -12.57 -8.49 -7.76
N LEU A 233 -11.28 -8.69 -8.05
CA LEU A 233 -10.29 -9.08 -7.04
C LEU A 233 -10.00 -7.99 -6.02
N THR A 234 -10.11 -6.71 -6.37
CA THR A 234 -9.80 -5.59 -5.45
C THR A 234 -10.98 -5.23 -4.59
N GLY A 235 -12.20 -5.34 -5.13
CA GLY A 235 -13.41 -4.81 -4.50
C GLY A 235 -13.33 -3.28 -4.33
N GLU A 236 -14.18 -2.72 -3.53
CA GLU A 236 -14.12 -1.30 -3.16
C GLU A 236 -13.86 -1.15 -1.66
N ALA A 237 -12.83 -0.40 -1.31
CA ALA A 237 -12.57 -0.05 0.07
C ALA A 237 -13.72 0.77 0.66
N GLY A 238 -14.26 0.31 1.77
CA GLY A 238 -15.24 1.08 2.53
C GLY A 238 -14.62 2.38 3.04
N LYS A 239 -15.46 3.39 3.21
CA LYS A 239 -15.07 4.65 3.89
C LYS A 239 -15.89 4.76 5.15
N ARG A 240 -15.21 4.92 6.26
CA ARG A 240 -15.81 5.12 7.57
C ARG A 240 -15.42 6.49 8.08
N THR A 241 -16.42 7.35 8.23
CA THR A 241 -16.23 8.67 8.82
C THR A 241 -16.50 8.55 10.32
N ILE A 242 -15.48 8.71 11.13
CA ILE A 242 -15.54 8.53 12.58
C ILE A 242 -15.18 9.81 13.30
N ARG A 243 -15.79 10.02 14.45
CA ARG A 243 -15.41 11.09 15.39
C ARG A 243 -14.52 10.52 16.49
N LYS A 244 -13.34 11.11 16.69
CA LYS A 244 -12.37 10.72 17.72
C LYS A 244 -12.28 11.76 18.81
N ASP A 245 -12.03 11.29 20.06
CA ASP A 245 -11.73 12.16 21.20
C ASP A 245 -10.29 12.71 21.12
N ALA A 246 -9.93 13.56 22.13
CA ALA A 246 -8.59 14.13 22.24
C ALA A 246 -7.49 13.06 22.47
N GLN A 247 -7.85 11.87 22.92
CA GLN A 247 -6.97 10.73 23.09
C GLN A 247 -6.92 9.81 21.87
N GLY A 248 -7.69 10.11 20.81
CA GLY A 248 -7.73 9.33 19.56
C GLY A 248 -8.68 8.13 19.59
N ARG A 249 -9.52 7.98 20.62
CA ARG A 249 -10.51 6.90 20.73
C ARG A 249 -11.74 7.23 19.88
N GLU A 250 -12.33 6.24 19.24
CA GLU A 250 -13.60 6.39 18.52
C GLU A 250 -14.74 6.68 19.51
N ILE A 251 -15.49 7.74 19.22
CA ILE A 251 -16.70 8.12 19.97
C ILE A 251 -17.95 7.73 19.19
N GLU A 252 -17.95 7.98 17.88
CA GLU A 252 -19.12 7.86 17.04
C GLU A 252 -18.75 7.59 15.59
N ILE A 253 -19.56 6.79 14.90
CA ILE A 253 -19.51 6.60 13.45
C ILE A 253 -20.55 7.53 12.83
N LEU A 254 -20.07 8.50 12.06
CA LEU A 254 -20.94 9.51 11.43
C LEU A 254 -21.49 9.05 10.08
N ASP A 255 -20.69 8.32 9.31
CA ASP A 255 -21.04 7.79 7.99
C ASP A 255 -20.21 6.52 7.73
N GLU A 256 -20.85 5.51 7.16
CA GLU A 256 -20.21 4.28 6.75
C GLU A 256 -20.69 3.90 5.35
N ARG A 257 -19.80 4.03 4.37
CA ARG A 257 -20.03 3.43 3.06
C ARG A 257 -19.65 1.97 3.10
N ALA A 258 -20.62 1.13 2.80
CA ALA A 258 -20.39 -0.32 2.70
C ALA A 258 -19.22 -0.59 1.75
N ARG A 259 -18.34 -1.48 2.16
CA ARG A 259 -17.29 -2.03 1.31
C ARG A 259 -17.92 -3.00 0.31
N ILE A 260 -17.42 -3.04 -0.91
CA ILE A 260 -17.69 -4.15 -1.83
C ILE A 260 -16.62 -5.20 -1.56
N GLU A 261 -17.04 -6.35 -1.05
CA GLU A 261 -16.10 -7.44 -0.76
C GLU A 261 -15.44 -7.90 -2.07
N PRO A 262 -14.13 -8.17 -2.05
CA PRO A 262 -13.43 -8.75 -3.18
C PRO A 262 -13.96 -10.16 -3.48
N GLU A 263 -14.06 -10.47 -4.74
CA GLU A 263 -14.45 -11.79 -5.20
C GLU A 263 -13.24 -12.72 -5.32
N ASN A 264 -13.43 -13.99 -5.01
CA ASN A 264 -12.46 -15.03 -5.30
C ASN A 264 -12.69 -15.53 -6.73
N ILE A 265 -11.62 -15.69 -7.48
CA ILE A 265 -11.67 -16.18 -8.85
C ILE A 265 -11.20 -17.62 -8.89
N GLN A 266 -12.06 -18.53 -9.35
CA GLN A 266 -11.71 -19.92 -9.58
C GLN A 266 -11.43 -20.15 -11.06
N LEU A 267 -10.25 -20.72 -11.36
CA LEU A 267 -9.81 -21.02 -12.71
C LEU A 267 -10.07 -22.50 -13.07
N SER A 268 -10.14 -22.80 -14.35
CA SER A 268 -10.15 -24.18 -14.88
C SER A 268 -8.79 -24.88 -14.76
N ILE A 269 -7.73 -24.17 -14.46
CA ILE A 269 -6.36 -24.70 -14.29
C ILE A 269 -6.32 -25.75 -13.18
N ASP A 270 -5.73 -26.93 -13.45
CA ASP A 270 -5.34 -27.93 -12.47
C ASP A 270 -3.87 -27.74 -12.14
N GLN A 271 -3.58 -27.35 -10.87
CA GLN A 271 -2.22 -27.03 -10.43
C GLN A 271 -1.23 -28.19 -10.61
N ARG A 272 -1.70 -29.43 -10.52
CA ARG A 272 -0.85 -30.64 -10.70
C ARG A 272 -0.47 -30.81 -12.16
N ILE A 273 -1.45 -30.68 -13.09
CA ILE A 273 -1.22 -30.76 -14.53
C ILE A 273 -0.34 -29.59 -14.97
N GLN A 274 -0.61 -28.38 -14.51
CA GLN A 274 0.19 -27.19 -14.74
C GLN A 274 1.64 -27.39 -14.33
N SER A 275 1.88 -27.95 -13.13
CA SER A 275 3.22 -28.19 -12.59
C SER A 275 3.97 -29.28 -13.39
N LEU A 276 3.28 -30.34 -13.81
CA LEU A 276 3.85 -31.41 -14.63
C LEU A 276 4.21 -30.87 -16.02
N ALA A 277 3.29 -30.19 -16.68
CA ALA A 277 3.48 -29.59 -18.00
C ALA A 277 4.66 -28.60 -18.00
N TYR A 278 4.71 -27.73 -16.96
CA TYR A 278 5.82 -26.77 -16.83
C TYR A 278 7.18 -27.44 -16.70
N ARG A 279 7.31 -28.46 -15.82
CA ARG A 279 8.59 -29.16 -15.63
C ARG A 279 9.02 -29.89 -16.89
N SER A 280 8.10 -30.57 -17.55
CA SER A 280 8.36 -31.28 -18.81
C SER A 280 8.79 -30.33 -19.93
N LEU A 281 8.06 -29.21 -20.12
CA LEU A 281 8.39 -28.19 -21.09
C LEU A 281 9.75 -27.55 -20.81
N LYS A 282 10.02 -27.17 -19.57
CA LYS A 282 11.30 -26.57 -19.17
C LYS A 282 12.47 -27.52 -19.43
N SER A 283 12.31 -28.79 -19.12
CA SER A 283 13.30 -29.83 -19.42
C SER A 283 13.54 -29.98 -20.91
N ALA A 284 12.47 -30.03 -21.71
CA ALA A 284 12.58 -30.13 -23.17
C ALA A 284 13.31 -28.91 -23.77
N VAL A 285 12.90 -27.68 -23.39
CA VAL A 285 13.56 -26.45 -23.88
C VAL A 285 15.06 -26.47 -23.57
N LEU A 286 15.46 -26.91 -22.39
CA LEU A 286 16.87 -27.00 -22.01
C LEU A 286 17.59 -28.10 -22.79
N SER A 287 17.02 -29.30 -22.88
CA SER A 287 17.65 -30.47 -23.53
C SER A 287 17.87 -30.24 -25.03
N TYR A 288 16.88 -29.61 -25.68
CA TYR A 288 16.97 -29.31 -27.11
C TYR A 288 17.60 -27.95 -27.42
N LYS A 289 18.06 -27.22 -26.39
CA LYS A 289 18.65 -25.88 -26.53
C LYS A 289 17.72 -24.92 -27.29
N ALA A 290 16.42 -25.08 -27.12
CA ALA A 290 15.44 -24.20 -27.74
C ALA A 290 15.44 -22.82 -27.03
N THR A 291 15.14 -21.78 -27.79
CA THR A 291 15.05 -20.40 -27.24
C THR A 291 13.82 -20.22 -26.37
N SER A 292 12.73 -20.91 -26.72
CA SER A 292 11.46 -20.89 -25.98
C SER A 292 10.60 -22.09 -26.35
N GLY A 293 9.58 -22.33 -25.56
CA GLY A 293 8.53 -23.30 -25.82
C GLY A 293 7.26 -22.93 -25.08
N SER A 294 6.13 -23.43 -25.59
CA SER A 294 4.81 -23.30 -24.98
C SER A 294 4.07 -24.62 -25.05
N ALA A 295 3.24 -24.89 -24.05
CA ALA A 295 2.34 -26.04 -24.06
C ALA A 295 1.02 -25.66 -23.42
N MET A 296 -0.07 -26.23 -23.96
CA MET A 296 -1.42 -26.07 -23.43
C MET A 296 -2.08 -27.44 -23.33
N VAL A 297 -2.78 -27.69 -22.23
CA VAL A 297 -3.59 -28.90 -22.02
C VAL A 297 -5.02 -28.45 -21.91
N VAL A 298 -5.87 -29.01 -22.78
CA VAL A 298 -7.28 -28.63 -22.88
C VAL A 298 -8.12 -29.91 -22.75
N ASP A 299 -9.21 -29.85 -21.97
CA ASP A 299 -10.21 -30.88 -21.94
C ASP A 299 -11.03 -30.84 -23.24
N VAL A 300 -11.04 -31.94 -23.98
CA VAL A 300 -11.69 -32.00 -25.29
C VAL A 300 -13.21 -31.94 -25.24
N HIS A 301 -13.80 -32.29 -24.10
CA HIS A 301 -15.26 -32.31 -23.92
C HIS A 301 -15.82 -30.97 -23.48
N THR A 302 -15.07 -30.24 -22.63
CA THR A 302 -15.54 -28.99 -22.03
C THR A 302 -14.89 -27.76 -22.67
N GLY A 303 -13.72 -27.92 -23.30
CA GLY A 303 -12.89 -26.81 -23.79
C GLY A 303 -12.12 -26.11 -22.70
N GLU A 304 -12.18 -26.57 -21.46
CA GLU A 304 -11.47 -25.95 -20.33
C GLU A 304 -9.97 -26.11 -20.47
N VAL A 305 -9.24 -25.02 -20.24
CA VAL A 305 -7.77 -25.02 -20.19
C VAL A 305 -7.31 -25.53 -18.83
N LEU A 306 -6.77 -26.75 -18.79
CA LEU A 306 -6.27 -27.39 -17.59
C LEU A 306 -4.84 -26.98 -17.23
N ALA A 307 -4.03 -26.65 -18.25
CA ALA A 307 -2.69 -26.09 -18.08
C ALA A 307 -2.31 -25.20 -19.26
N MET A 308 -1.58 -24.15 -18.99
CA MET A 308 -0.98 -23.26 -19.99
C MET A 308 0.39 -22.80 -19.48
N VAL A 309 1.44 -23.27 -20.11
CA VAL A 309 2.82 -23.09 -19.65
C VAL A 309 3.73 -22.54 -20.74
N ASN A 310 4.70 -21.76 -20.34
CA ASN A 310 5.73 -21.20 -21.22
C ASN A 310 7.11 -21.35 -20.58
N SER A 311 8.13 -21.51 -21.39
CA SER A 311 9.54 -21.48 -21.00
C SER A 311 10.30 -20.59 -22.01
N PRO A 312 11.16 -19.65 -21.56
CA PRO A 312 11.49 -19.33 -20.17
C PRO A 312 10.33 -18.65 -19.43
N SER A 313 10.36 -18.77 -18.09
CA SER A 313 9.37 -18.14 -17.21
C SER A 313 10.06 -17.21 -16.21
N PHE A 314 9.27 -16.59 -15.33
CA PHE A 314 9.71 -15.65 -14.31
C PHE A 314 9.03 -15.94 -12.96
N ASN A 315 9.62 -15.47 -11.87
CA ASN A 315 8.97 -15.57 -10.55
C ASN A 315 8.20 -14.28 -10.24
N PRO A 316 6.85 -14.30 -10.15
CA PRO A 316 6.05 -13.11 -9.86
C PRO A 316 6.27 -12.55 -8.46
N ASN A 317 6.80 -13.35 -7.52
CA ASN A 317 7.17 -12.88 -6.19
C ASN A 317 8.47 -12.05 -6.18
N ASN A 318 9.27 -12.12 -7.27
CA ASN A 318 10.54 -11.39 -7.40
C ASN A 318 10.78 -10.95 -8.86
N LEU A 319 10.29 -9.78 -9.20
CA LEU A 319 10.38 -9.25 -10.56
C LEU A 319 11.74 -8.65 -10.93
N LYS A 320 12.71 -8.59 -10.02
CA LYS A 320 14.04 -8.00 -10.31
C LYS A 320 14.75 -8.65 -11.50
N ASN A 321 14.56 -9.97 -11.69
CA ASN A 321 15.14 -10.74 -12.78
C ASN A 321 14.13 -11.11 -13.88
N ALA A 322 12.95 -10.50 -13.86
CA ALA A 322 11.87 -10.76 -14.81
C ALA A 322 12.01 -9.86 -16.04
N ALA A 323 13.00 -10.15 -16.90
CA ALA A 323 13.15 -9.44 -18.18
C ALA A 323 11.84 -9.53 -19.01
N PRO A 324 11.48 -8.51 -19.80
CA PRO A 324 10.21 -8.45 -20.54
C PRO A 324 9.94 -9.69 -21.40
N HIS A 325 10.96 -10.23 -22.07
CA HIS A 325 10.84 -11.44 -22.91
C HIS A 325 10.45 -12.70 -22.12
N LYS A 326 10.74 -12.76 -20.79
CA LYS A 326 10.37 -13.89 -19.93
C LYS A 326 8.94 -13.77 -19.40
N ARG A 327 8.36 -12.57 -19.39
CA ARG A 327 7.00 -12.33 -18.91
C ARG A 327 5.93 -12.58 -19.97
N ARG A 328 6.34 -12.58 -21.23
CA ARG A 328 5.45 -12.77 -22.38
C ARG A 328 4.78 -14.14 -22.35
N ASN A 329 3.46 -14.18 -22.35
CA ASN A 329 2.68 -15.42 -22.48
C ASN A 329 2.63 -15.88 -23.92
N ARG A 330 3.67 -16.60 -24.34
CA ARG A 330 3.87 -17.00 -25.74
C ARG A 330 2.78 -17.93 -26.25
N ALA A 331 2.16 -18.72 -25.39
CA ALA A 331 1.05 -19.59 -25.77
C ALA A 331 -0.14 -18.82 -26.36
N ILE A 332 -0.28 -17.52 -26.01
CA ILE A 332 -1.36 -16.66 -26.48
C ILE A 332 -0.86 -15.63 -27.51
N THR A 333 0.35 -15.10 -27.33
CA THR A 333 0.79 -13.91 -28.06
C THR A 333 1.66 -14.22 -29.27
N ASP A 334 2.28 -15.40 -29.33
CA ASP A 334 3.23 -15.71 -30.39
C ASP A 334 2.54 -16.37 -31.55
N LEU A 335 2.81 -15.88 -32.78
CA LEU A 335 2.42 -16.51 -34.02
C LEU A 335 3.55 -17.44 -34.51
N PHE A 336 3.19 -18.57 -35.06
CA PHE A 336 4.13 -19.52 -35.62
C PHE A 336 3.56 -20.12 -36.93
N GLU A 337 4.45 -20.59 -37.78
CA GLU A 337 4.06 -21.35 -38.95
C GLU A 337 3.70 -22.79 -38.56
N PRO A 338 2.43 -23.20 -38.68
CA PRO A 338 2.00 -24.49 -38.16
C PRO A 338 2.51 -25.68 -39.00
N GLY A 339 2.89 -25.43 -40.20
CA GLY A 339 3.38 -26.47 -41.12
C GLY A 339 2.39 -27.63 -41.26
N SER A 340 2.91 -28.90 -41.27
CA SER A 340 2.09 -30.12 -41.40
C SER A 340 1.03 -30.30 -40.32
N THR A 341 1.09 -29.53 -39.19
CA THR A 341 0.04 -29.58 -38.15
C THR A 341 -1.30 -29.02 -38.63
N MET A 342 -1.32 -28.27 -39.77
CA MET A 342 -2.54 -27.78 -40.39
C MET A 342 -3.21 -28.83 -41.30
N LYS A 343 -2.53 -29.92 -41.69
CA LYS A 343 -3.09 -30.92 -42.61
C LYS A 343 -4.36 -31.59 -42.08
N PRO A 344 -4.45 -32.01 -40.81
CA PRO A 344 -5.68 -32.54 -40.26
C PRO A 344 -6.86 -31.58 -40.36
N ILE A 345 -6.63 -30.28 -40.11
CA ILE A 345 -7.68 -29.24 -40.23
C ILE A 345 -8.14 -29.11 -41.69
N SER A 346 -7.21 -29.13 -42.63
CA SER A 346 -7.54 -29.08 -44.05
C SER A 346 -8.36 -30.31 -44.53
N VAL A 347 -8.00 -31.50 -44.01
CA VAL A 347 -8.76 -32.75 -44.27
C VAL A 347 -10.16 -32.69 -43.67
N LEU A 348 -10.26 -32.23 -42.37
CA LEU A 348 -11.56 -32.06 -41.72
C LEU A 348 -12.46 -31.08 -42.47
N ALA A 349 -11.92 -29.97 -42.94
CA ALA A 349 -12.65 -29.02 -43.76
C ALA A 349 -13.13 -29.67 -45.07
N GLY A 350 -12.29 -30.47 -45.74
CA GLY A 350 -12.66 -31.23 -46.94
C GLY A 350 -13.80 -32.23 -46.73
N LEU A 351 -13.77 -32.95 -45.60
CA LEU A 351 -14.85 -33.86 -45.18
C LEU A 351 -16.15 -33.11 -44.86
N GLU A 352 -16.07 -32.00 -44.14
CA GLU A 352 -17.23 -31.19 -43.76
C GLU A 352 -17.93 -30.58 -45.00
N TYR A 353 -17.16 -30.08 -45.93
CA TYR A 353 -17.70 -29.54 -47.20
C TYR A 353 -18.03 -30.61 -48.23
N GLY A 354 -17.84 -31.91 -47.94
CA GLY A 354 -18.14 -33.02 -48.84
C GLY A 354 -17.29 -33.03 -50.11
N THR A 355 -16.14 -32.35 -50.10
CA THR A 355 -15.20 -32.36 -51.26
C THR A 355 -14.29 -33.58 -51.30
N ILE A 356 -14.15 -34.23 -50.16
CA ILE A 356 -13.51 -35.55 -49.95
C ILE A 356 -14.34 -36.38 -48.99
N ASP A 357 -14.18 -37.69 -49.05
CA ASP A 357 -14.66 -38.66 -48.06
C ASP A 357 -13.51 -39.50 -47.52
N HIS A 358 -13.81 -40.46 -46.64
CA HIS A 358 -12.79 -41.30 -45.99
C HIS A 358 -12.06 -42.25 -46.96
N ASP A 359 -12.66 -42.54 -48.13
CA ASP A 359 -12.11 -43.40 -49.19
C ASP A 359 -11.51 -42.63 -50.36
N SER A 360 -11.53 -41.31 -50.27
CA SER A 360 -11.02 -40.44 -51.35
C SER A 360 -9.53 -40.66 -51.61
N VAL A 361 -9.16 -40.98 -52.83
CA VAL A 361 -7.77 -41.14 -53.27
C VAL A 361 -7.34 -39.93 -54.06
N ILE A 362 -6.33 -39.23 -53.57
CA ILE A 362 -5.76 -38.05 -54.17
C ILE A 362 -4.45 -38.42 -54.88
N LYS A 363 -4.40 -38.25 -56.21
CA LYS A 363 -3.16 -38.44 -56.99
C LYS A 363 -2.24 -37.24 -56.80
N THR A 364 -1.07 -37.47 -56.25
CA THR A 364 -0.02 -36.44 -56.08
C THR A 364 1.05 -36.60 -57.13
N LYS A 365 1.40 -35.50 -57.84
CA LYS A 365 2.44 -35.49 -58.87
C LYS A 365 3.84 -35.24 -58.32
N GLY A 366 4.00 -35.15 -57.01
CA GLY A 366 5.25 -34.78 -56.33
C GLY A 366 5.65 -33.31 -56.50
N TRP A 367 4.91 -32.55 -57.28
CA TRP A 367 5.07 -31.11 -57.44
C TRP A 367 3.76 -30.44 -57.83
N MET A 368 3.62 -29.16 -57.49
CA MET A 368 2.52 -28.31 -57.97
C MET A 368 2.98 -26.86 -58.12
N ARG A 369 2.29 -26.09 -58.97
CA ARG A 369 2.56 -24.66 -59.13
C ARG A 369 1.54 -23.87 -58.29
N VAL A 370 2.06 -23.06 -57.35
CA VAL A 370 1.25 -22.20 -56.50
C VAL A 370 1.78 -20.77 -56.61
N GLY A 371 0.93 -19.81 -57.00
CA GLY A 371 1.32 -18.40 -57.11
C GLY A 371 2.53 -18.13 -57.98
N GLY A 372 2.73 -18.92 -59.05
CA GLY A 372 3.87 -18.78 -59.95
C GLY A 372 5.14 -19.54 -59.55
N SER A 373 5.22 -20.04 -58.32
CA SER A 373 6.33 -20.85 -57.78
C SER A 373 6.02 -22.34 -57.86
N ILE A 374 7.04 -23.16 -58.10
CA ILE A 374 6.92 -24.64 -58.06
C ILE A 374 7.21 -25.11 -56.63
N VAL A 375 6.24 -25.75 -56.02
CA VAL A 375 6.36 -26.42 -54.71
C VAL A 375 6.53 -27.91 -54.97
N THR A 376 7.55 -28.52 -54.38
CA THR A 376 7.85 -29.94 -54.50
C THR A 376 7.74 -30.66 -53.18
N ASP A 377 7.30 -31.91 -53.20
CA ASP A 377 7.38 -32.79 -52.03
C ASP A 377 8.86 -33.14 -51.75
N GLY A 378 9.23 -33.22 -50.46
CA GLY A 378 10.60 -33.53 -50.05
C GLY A 378 11.06 -34.95 -50.36
N LYS A 379 10.11 -35.89 -50.51
CA LYS A 379 10.28 -37.24 -51.07
C LYS A 379 9.07 -37.56 -51.95
N ASN A 380 9.33 -37.86 -53.20
CA ASN A 380 8.29 -38.34 -54.10
C ASN A 380 7.99 -39.82 -53.74
N ASN A 381 6.91 -40.07 -52.99
CA ASN A 381 6.48 -41.41 -52.64
C ASN A 381 5.42 -41.99 -53.57
N GLY A 382 5.31 -41.49 -54.73
CA GLY A 382 4.48 -42.11 -55.77
C GLY A 382 3.44 -41.36 -56.37
#